data_50cfd7142f1f4c38b63c297382db1075
#
_entry.id   50cfd7142f1f4c38b63c297382db1075
#
_cell.length_a   1.000
_cell.length_b   1.000
_cell.length_c   1.000
_cell.angle_alpha   90.00
_cell.angle_beta   90.00
_cell.angle_gamma   90.00
#
_symmetry.space_group_name_H-M   'P 1'
#
loop_
_entity.id
_entity.type
_entity.pdbx_description
1 polymer ?
#
loop_
_entity_poly.entity_id
_entity_poly.type
_entity_poly.pdbx_seq_one_letter_code
_entity_poly.pdbx_strand_id
1 'polypeptide(L)'
;MLDICLLGTGGMQPLPYRWLTSMMARCDGSNLLIDCGEGTQIALKEKGWSPKPVDVICFTHYHADHISGLPGFLLTMGNAERTEPVLLVGPKGLERVVGALRTIAPELPFPLVVKERTEPREKFQAGPYVVDAFRVNHRVTCYGYRITIPRNGKFDVERARAQEIPQKFWSRLQKGETIEHEGRTLTPDMVLGEKRRGISVTYTTDTRPVPAIAEYAADNDLFICEGMYGEKEKIANARENKHMMFQEAAKLGKEANPREMWLTHYSPSLMHPEEYLNEIREIFPKIKTARDGWSAELGFDED
;
A
#
# COMPACT_ATOMS: atom_id res chain seq x y z
N MET A 1 0.19 -6.67 13.61
CA MET A 1 -1.01 -6.91 12.78
C MET A 1 -1.09 -5.79 11.76
N LEU A 2 -1.46 -6.09 10.53
CA LEU A 2 -1.62 -5.11 9.46
C LEU A 2 -3.05 -5.17 8.93
N ASP A 3 -3.79 -4.07 9.10
CA ASP A 3 -5.13 -3.92 8.52
C ASP A 3 -5.01 -3.29 7.14
N ILE A 4 -5.68 -3.86 6.14
CA ILE A 4 -5.78 -3.33 4.78
C ILE A 4 -7.24 -3.06 4.47
N CYS A 5 -7.53 -1.91 3.83
CA CYS A 5 -8.86 -1.59 3.32
C CYS A 5 -8.77 -0.90 1.97
N LEU A 6 -9.52 -1.38 0.99
CA LEU A 6 -9.79 -0.63 -0.24
C LEU A 6 -10.90 0.38 0.04
N LEU A 7 -10.54 1.65 0.09
CA LEU A 7 -11.49 2.74 0.32
C LEU A 7 -12.26 3.07 -0.96
N GLY A 8 -11.62 2.91 -2.12
CA GLY A 8 -12.24 3.07 -3.42
C GLY A 8 -11.65 2.09 -4.43
N THR A 9 -12.50 1.52 -5.28
CA THR A 9 -12.17 0.49 -6.26
C THR A 9 -12.47 0.91 -7.70
N GLY A 10 -12.92 2.14 -7.93
CA GLY A 10 -13.23 2.67 -9.25
C GLY A 10 -12.06 3.36 -9.91
N GLY A 11 -11.94 3.21 -11.23
CA GLY A 11 -11.06 3.99 -12.09
C GLY A 11 -11.84 5.05 -12.88
N MET A 12 -11.14 6.07 -13.40
CA MET A 12 -11.60 7.13 -14.30
C MET A 12 -12.57 8.15 -13.68
N GLN A 13 -13.74 7.74 -13.22
CA GLN A 13 -14.77 8.64 -12.67
C GLN A 13 -15.52 7.99 -11.51
N PRO A 14 -15.93 8.78 -10.48
CA PRO A 14 -16.64 8.24 -9.34
C PRO A 14 -18.06 7.83 -9.75
N LEU A 15 -18.56 6.79 -9.11
CA LEU A 15 -19.95 6.35 -9.23
C LEU A 15 -20.64 6.43 -7.86
N PRO A 16 -21.97 6.56 -7.78
CA PRO A 16 -22.68 6.70 -6.50
C PRO A 16 -22.42 5.59 -5.46
N TYR A 17 -21.91 4.45 -5.91
CA TYR A 17 -21.64 3.25 -5.09
C TYR A 17 -20.22 2.71 -5.28
N ARG A 18 -19.35 3.50 -5.93
CA ARG A 18 -17.94 3.12 -6.16
C ARG A 18 -17.06 4.37 -6.19
N TRP A 19 -16.33 4.58 -5.11
CA TRP A 19 -15.37 5.67 -4.97
C TRP A 19 -14.12 5.41 -5.82
N LEU A 20 -13.38 6.48 -6.09
CA LEU A 20 -12.14 6.40 -6.86
C LEU A 20 -10.99 5.79 -6.04
N THR A 21 -9.99 5.37 -6.77
CA THR A 21 -8.85 4.58 -6.31
C THR A 21 -8.22 5.08 -5.02
N SER A 22 -8.25 4.23 -3.99
CA SER A 22 -7.60 4.50 -2.71
C SER A 22 -7.50 3.24 -1.86
N MET A 23 -6.33 2.99 -1.26
CA MET A 23 -6.08 1.88 -0.34
C MET A 23 -5.44 2.37 0.95
N MET A 24 -5.96 1.99 2.10
CA MET A 24 -5.42 2.30 3.41
C MET A 24 -4.80 1.06 4.05
N ALA A 25 -3.57 1.21 4.56
CA ALA A 25 -2.90 0.26 5.43
C ALA A 25 -2.76 0.86 6.84
N ARG A 26 -3.01 0.06 7.90
CA ARG A 26 -2.90 0.48 9.31
C ARG A 26 -2.05 -0.51 10.08
N CYS A 27 -1.06 -0.01 10.81
CA CYS A 27 -0.19 -0.81 11.66
C CYS A 27 0.34 0.03 12.83
N ASP A 28 0.24 -0.48 14.05
CA ASP A 28 0.84 0.11 15.26
C ASP A 28 0.54 1.63 15.45
N GLY A 29 -0.68 2.04 15.15
CA GLY A 29 -1.13 3.42 15.30
C GLY A 29 -0.71 4.36 14.16
N SER A 30 0.01 3.87 13.15
CA SER A 30 0.38 4.60 11.94
C SER A 30 -0.44 4.12 10.75
N ASN A 31 -0.88 5.06 9.89
CA ASN A 31 -1.62 4.73 8.68
C ASN A 31 -0.83 5.18 7.44
N LEU A 32 -0.84 4.31 6.43
CA LEU A 32 -0.29 4.58 5.11
C LEU A 32 -1.42 4.51 4.07
N LEU A 33 -1.60 5.59 3.31
CA LEU A 33 -2.57 5.66 2.21
C LEU A 33 -1.83 5.49 0.88
N ILE A 34 -2.35 4.67 -0.03
CA ILE A 34 -1.91 4.65 -1.44
C ILE A 34 -3.04 5.16 -2.30
N ASP A 35 -2.75 6.23 -3.04
CA ASP A 35 -3.68 7.05 -3.81
C ASP A 35 -4.79 7.69 -2.97
N CYS A 36 -5.31 8.80 -3.44
CA CYS A 36 -6.33 9.59 -2.79
C CYS A 36 -7.30 10.13 -3.86
N GLY A 37 -8.07 9.22 -4.45
CA GLY A 37 -9.11 9.56 -5.41
C GLY A 37 -10.27 10.32 -4.78
N GLU A 38 -11.15 10.87 -5.61
CA GLU A 38 -12.34 11.56 -5.12
C GLU A 38 -13.21 10.62 -4.28
N GLY A 39 -13.66 11.10 -3.12
CA GLY A 39 -14.47 10.34 -2.17
C GLY A 39 -13.68 9.59 -1.09
N THR A 40 -12.35 9.58 -1.13
CA THR A 40 -11.51 8.88 -0.13
C THR A 40 -11.88 9.23 1.31
N GLN A 41 -12.11 10.51 1.64
CA GLN A 41 -12.49 10.92 2.99
C GLN A 41 -13.90 10.44 3.39
N ILE A 42 -14.79 10.25 2.41
CA ILE A 42 -16.15 9.73 2.65
C ILE A 42 -16.06 8.23 2.95
N ALA A 43 -15.38 7.47 2.08
CA ALA A 43 -15.17 6.04 2.27
C ALA A 43 -14.45 5.71 3.59
N LEU A 44 -13.47 6.54 3.98
CA LEU A 44 -12.78 6.41 5.26
C LEU A 44 -13.75 6.61 6.45
N LYS A 45 -14.65 7.61 6.36
CA LYS A 45 -15.67 7.87 7.38
C LYS A 45 -16.70 6.74 7.44
N GLU A 46 -17.16 6.23 6.30
CA GLU A 46 -18.05 5.06 6.22
C GLU A 46 -17.41 3.82 6.83
N LYS A 47 -16.10 3.63 6.65
CA LYS A 47 -15.32 2.56 7.30
C LYS A 47 -15.19 2.75 8.82
N GLY A 48 -15.46 3.94 9.35
CA GLY A 48 -15.28 4.28 10.76
C GLY A 48 -13.81 4.48 11.15
N TRP A 49 -12.93 4.73 10.18
CA TRP A 49 -11.51 4.95 10.44
C TRP A 49 -11.17 6.45 10.51
N SER A 50 -10.23 6.81 11.39
CA SER A 50 -9.79 8.19 11.55
C SER A 50 -8.76 8.58 10.49
N PRO A 51 -8.83 9.80 9.92
CA PRO A 51 -7.78 10.34 9.06
C PRO A 51 -6.56 10.84 9.86
N LYS A 52 -6.71 11.10 11.17
CA LYS A 52 -5.66 11.72 12.01
C LYS A 52 -4.34 10.94 12.00
N PRO A 53 -4.30 9.59 12.11
CA PRO A 53 -3.04 8.86 12.16
C PRO A 53 -2.42 8.56 10.77
N VAL A 54 -2.86 9.24 9.70
CA VAL A 54 -2.26 9.06 8.37
C VAL A 54 -0.92 9.79 8.33
N ASP A 55 0.17 9.03 8.40
CA ASP A 55 1.54 9.55 8.41
C ASP A 55 2.15 9.62 7.02
N VAL A 56 1.68 8.77 6.11
CA VAL A 56 2.24 8.62 4.75
C VAL A 56 1.14 8.53 3.72
N ILE A 57 1.28 9.27 2.62
CA ILE A 57 0.45 9.14 1.43
C ILE A 57 1.38 8.88 0.25
N CYS A 58 1.24 7.71 -0.38
CA CYS A 58 1.96 7.31 -1.58
C CYS A 58 1.06 7.50 -2.80
N PHE A 59 1.57 8.08 -3.88
CA PHE A 59 0.85 8.19 -5.14
C PHE A 59 1.49 7.28 -6.17
N THR A 60 0.67 6.46 -6.82
CA THR A 60 1.12 5.65 -7.97
C THR A 60 1.45 6.55 -9.15
N HIS A 61 0.60 7.50 -9.45
CA HIS A 61 0.74 8.56 -10.47
C HIS A 61 -0.26 9.70 -10.22
N TYR A 62 -0.42 10.63 -11.18
CA TYR A 62 -1.19 11.87 -10.97
C TYR A 62 -2.40 12.04 -11.91
N HIS A 63 -3.01 10.94 -12.41
CA HIS A 63 -4.33 11.06 -13.00
C HIS A 63 -5.36 11.43 -11.93
N ALA A 64 -6.42 12.09 -12.33
CA ALA A 64 -7.39 12.67 -11.41
C ALA A 64 -8.00 11.65 -10.44
N ASP A 65 -8.31 10.46 -10.92
CA ASP A 65 -8.89 9.37 -10.13
C ASP A 65 -7.97 8.79 -9.05
N HIS A 66 -6.70 9.24 -8.99
CA HIS A 66 -5.72 8.86 -7.98
C HIS A 66 -5.34 10.00 -7.02
N ILE A 67 -5.64 11.26 -7.34
CA ILE A 67 -5.17 12.39 -6.54
C ILE A 67 -6.22 13.50 -6.29
N SER A 68 -7.34 13.51 -7.00
CA SER A 68 -8.33 14.60 -6.89
C SER A 68 -8.94 14.76 -5.49
N GLY A 69 -8.96 13.71 -4.69
CA GLY A 69 -9.43 13.75 -3.30
C GLY A 69 -8.47 14.38 -2.31
N LEU A 70 -7.20 14.58 -2.68
CA LEU A 70 -6.16 15.03 -1.76
C LEU A 70 -6.48 16.35 -1.04
N PRO A 71 -6.93 17.44 -1.69
CA PRO A 71 -7.20 18.70 -0.98
C PRO A 71 -8.25 18.54 0.12
N GLY A 72 -9.37 17.87 -0.19
CA GLY A 72 -10.43 17.60 0.77
C GLY A 72 -9.98 16.66 1.89
N PHE A 73 -9.15 15.68 1.58
CA PHE A 73 -8.59 14.75 2.56
C PHE A 73 -7.64 15.47 3.54
N LEU A 74 -6.76 16.33 3.05
CA LEU A 74 -5.86 17.14 3.91
C LEU A 74 -6.64 18.07 4.84
N LEU A 75 -7.69 18.71 4.36
CA LEU A 75 -8.58 19.53 5.20
C LEU A 75 -9.30 18.68 6.26
N THR A 76 -9.72 17.47 5.89
CA THR A 76 -10.34 16.52 6.83
C THR A 76 -9.36 16.08 7.93
N MET A 77 -8.07 15.87 7.58
CA MET A 77 -7.01 15.59 8.57
C MET A 77 -6.80 16.79 9.51
N GLY A 78 -6.78 18.02 8.98
CA GLY A 78 -6.68 19.24 9.78
C GLY A 78 -7.86 19.40 10.74
N ASN A 79 -9.08 19.14 10.28
CA ASN A 79 -10.28 19.16 11.11
C ASN A 79 -10.31 18.06 12.18
N ALA A 80 -9.53 16.98 11.99
CA ALA A 80 -9.30 15.93 12.98
C ALA A 80 -8.15 16.27 13.94
N GLU A 81 -7.72 17.56 13.98
CA GLU A 81 -6.67 18.06 14.87
C GLU A 81 -5.31 17.36 14.68
N ARG A 82 -4.96 17.03 13.44
CA ARG A 82 -3.60 16.58 13.15
C ARG A 82 -2.65 17.77 13.14
N THR A 83 -1.49 17.61 13.78
CA THR A 83 -0.40 18.60 13.83
C THR A 83 0.94 18.04 13.39
N GLU A 84 1.09 16.71 13.39
CA GLU A 84 2.32 16.02 13.01
C GLU A 84 2.52 16.06 11.48
N PRO A 85 3.77 16.08 11.02
CA PRO A 85 4.08 16.05 9.59
C PRO A 85 3.45 14.87 8.84
N VAL A 86 3.09 15.10 7.58
CA VAL A 86 2.62 14.06 6.66
C VAL A 86 3.62 13.91 5.53
N LEU A 87 4.11 12.69 5.32
CA LEU A 87 5.01 12.34 4.22
C LEU A 87 4.20 12.05 2.96
N LEU A 88 4.44 12.80 1.90
CA LEU A 88 3.91 12.54 0.56
C LEU A 88 5.00 11.94 -0.32
N VAL A 89 4.73 10.80 -0.93
CA VAL A 89 5.66 10.06 -1.79
C VAL A 89 5.01 9.83 -3.15
N GLY A 90 5.76 10.03 -4.22
CA GLY A 90 5.23 9.75 -5.57
C GLY A 90 6.26 9.99 -6.67
N PRO A 91 5.88 9.80 -7.94
CA PRO A 91 6.74 10.07 -9.09
C PRO A 91 7.27 11.51 -9.12
N LYS A 92 8.28 11.76 -9.95
CA LYS A 92 8.77 13.11 -10.23
C LYS A 92 7.62 14.04 -10.65
N GLY A 93 7.59 15.25 -10.09
CA GLY A 93 6.55 16.26 -10.31
C GLY A 93 5.51 16.33 -9.18
N LEU A 94 5.66 15.52 -8.12
CA LEU A 94 4.76 15.52 -6.96
C LEU A 94 4.65 16.90 -6.30
N GLU A 95 5.78 17.56 -6.06
CA GLU A 95 5.82 18.86 -5.42
C GLU A 95 4.99 19.90 -6.22
N ARG A 96 5.15 19.92 -7.53
CA ARG A 96 4.38 20.80 -8.43
C ARG A 96 2.88 20.50 -8.39
N VAL A 97 2.49 19.23 -8.46
CA VAL A 97 1.08 18.81 -8.47
C VAL A 97 0.42 19.12 -7.13
N VAL A 98 1.06 18.75 -6.01
CA VAL A 98 0.58 19.04 -4.66
C VAL A 98 0.48 20.55 -4.43
N GLY A 99 1.49 21.32 -4.87
CA GLY A 99 1.47 22.78 -4.78
C GLY A 99 0.27 23.40 -5.51
N ALA A 100 -0.05 22.92 -6.72
CA ALA A 100 -1.21 23.36 -7.48
C ALA A 100 -2.54 23.01 -6.78
N LEU A 101 -2.69 21.79 -6.30
CA LEU A 101 -3.89 21.33 -5.58
C LEU A 101 -4.09 22.08 -4.26
N ARG A 102 -3.00 22.43 -3.57
CA ARG A 102 -3.06 23.20 -2.33
C ARG A 102 -3.50 24.64 -2.49
N THR A 103 -3.62 25.16 -3.70
CA THR A 103 -4.17 26.50 -3.94
C THR A 103 -5.58 26.63 -3.35
N ILE A 104 -6.34 25.54 -3.30
CA ILE A 104 -7.71 25.50 -2.72
C ILE A 104 -7.72 25.02 -1.25
N ALA A 105 -6.58 24.63 -0.69
CA ALA A 105 -6.40 24.22 0.70
C ALA A 105 -5.04 24.77 1.23
N PRO A 106 -4.88 26.11 1.27
CA PRO A 106 -3.56 26.73 1.49
C PRO A 106 -3.05 26.57 2.93
N GLU A 107 -3.97 26.57 3.90
CA GLU A 107 -3.64 26.53 5.33
C GLU A 107 -3.91 25.14 5.89
N LEU A 108 -2.86 24.50 6.41
CA LEU A 108 -2.94 23.22 7.10
C LEU A 108 -2.24 23.34 8.45
N PRO A 109 -2.80 22.77 9.53
CA PRO A 109 -2.17 22.81 10.87
C PRO A 109 -0.96 21.88 11.01
N PHE A 110 -0.54 21.21 9.94
CA PHE A 110 0.59 20.29 9.88
C PHE A 110 1.44 20.52 8.62
N PRO A 111 2.75 20.27 8.70
CA PRO A 111 3.63 20.35 7.53
C PRO A 111 3.48 19.15 6.60
N LEU A 112 3.66 19.39 5.29
CA LEU A 112 3.79 18.34 4.28
C LEU A 112 5.27 18.17 3.91
N VAL A 113 5.74 16.93 3.96
CA VAL A 113 7.10 16.55 3.54
C VAL A 113 6.99 15.81 2.21
N VAL A 114 7.46 16.40 1.13
CA VAL A 114 7.36 15.82 -0.22
C VAL A 114 8.64 15.08 -0.56
N LYS A 115 8.51 13.84 -1.06
CA LYS A 115 9.61 13.00 -1.52
C LYS A 115 9.27 12.40 -2.89
N GLU A 116 9.93 12.91 -3.92
CA GLU A 116 9.79 12.39 -5.28
C GLU A 116 10.63 11.13 -5.50
N ARG A 117 10.10 10.21 -6.29
CA ARG A 117 10.77 8.98 -6.75
C ARG A 117 11.15 9.12 -8.21
N THR A 118 12.39 8.78 -8.53
CA THR A 118 12.95 8.94 -9.88
C THR A 118 13.47 7.63 -10.45
N GLU A 119 13.96 6.75 -9.57
CA GLU A 119 14.54 5.47 -9.98
C GLU A 119 13.48 4.42 -10.28
N PRO A 120 13.76 3.45 -11.13
CA PRO A 120 12.84 2.35 -11.44
C PRO A 120 12.48 1.48 -10.24
N ARG A 121 13.36 1.42 -9.24
CA ARG A 121 13.19 0.66 -7.99
C ARG A 121 13.80 1.45 -6.85
N GLU A 122 12.98 1.77 -5.87
CA GLU A 122 13.43 2.49 -4.68
C GLU A 122 12.81 1.88 -3.43
N LYS A 123 13.56 1.91 -2.34
CA LYS A 123 13.11 1.43 -1.03
C LYS A 123 13.19 2.55 -0.01
N PHE A 124 12.18 2.66 0.83
CA PHE A 124 12.17 3.60 1.95
C PHE A 124 11.42 3.03 3.14
N GLN A 125 11.66 3.63 4.31
CA GLN A 125 10.92 3.31 5.52
C GLN A 125 10.05 4.48 5.94
N ALA A 126 8.84 4.19 6.39
CA ALA A 126 7.90 5.16 6.93
C ALA A 126 7.14 4.52 8.10
N GLY A 127 7.49 4.93 9.33
CA GLY A 127 6.99 4.29 10.53
C GLY A 127 7.27 2.78 10.56
N PRO A 128 6.25 1.93 10.77
CA PRO A 128 6.40 0.48 10.78
C PRO A 128 6.57 -0.13 9.37
N TYR A 129 6.32 0.65 8.32
CA TYR A 129 6.30 0.18 6.94
C TYR A 129 7.66 0.26 6.29
N VAL A 130 8.12 -0.84 5.71
CA VAL A 130 9.16 -0.87 4.69
C VAL A 130 8.48 -0.92 3.35
N VAL A 131 8.70 0.08 2.50
CA VAL A 131 8.00 0.25 1.23
C VAL A 131 9.00 0.15 0.09
N ASP A 132 8.73 -0.77 -0.84
CA ASP A 132 9.44 -0.86 -2.12
C ASP A 132 8.54 -0.26 -3.20
N ALA A 133 9.00 0.80 -3.87
CA ALA A 133 8.37 1.39 -5.04
C ALA A 133 9.03 0.84 -6.31
N PHE A 134 8.24 0.39 -7.27
CA PHE A 134 8.75 -0.18 -8.53
C PHE A 134 7.95 0.31 -9.74
N ARG A 135 8.66 0.59 -10.84
CA ARG A 135 8.05 1.08 -12.07
C ARG A 135 7.15 0.05 -12.71
N VAL A 136 5.99 0.52 -13.15
CA VAL A 136 5.03 -0.25 -13.95
C VAL A 136 4.80 0.42 -15.32
N ASN A 137 4.03 -0.21 -16.21
CA ASN A 137 3.87 0.23 -17.59
C ASN A 137 2.56 0.94 -17.84
N HIS A 138 2.55 2.24 -17.60
CA HIS A 138 1.41 3.12 -17.90
C HIS A 138 1.80 4.24 -18.88
N ARG A 139 0.83 5.09 -19.28
CA ARG A 139 1.05 6.25 -20.19
C ARG A 139 1.92 7.33 -19.57
N VAL A 140 1.87 7.47 -18.25
CA VAL A 140 2.70 8.36 -17.45
C VAL A 140 3.59 7.56 -16.52
N THR A 141 4.55 8.22 -15.86
CA THR A 141 5.35 7.58 -14.82
C THR A 141 4.44 7.06 -13.72
N CYS A 142 4.41 5.73 -13.54
CA CYS A 142 3.57 5.06 -12.56
C CYS A 142 4.38 4.04 -11.76
N TYR A 143 4.09 3.93 -10.47
CA TYR A 143 4.72 2.98 -9.55
C TYR A 143 3.68 2.03 -8.94
N GLY A 144 4.07 0.76 -8.81
CA GLY A 144 3.50 -0.16 -7.85
C GLY A 144 4.23 -0.04 -6.52
N TYR A 145 3.60 -0.47 -5.44
CA TYR A 145 4.16 -0.45 -4.09
C TYR A 145 4.05 -1.82 -3.43
N ARG A 146 5.16 -2.31 -2.87
CA ARG A 146 5.13 -3.41 -1.91
C ARG A 146 5.34 -2.85 -0.52
N ILE A 147 4.40 -3.11 0.38
CA ILE A 147 4.45 -2.77 1.79
C ILE A 147 4.88 -4.03 2.54
N THR A 148 5.87 -3.91 3.42
CA THR A 148 6.31 -4.98 4.29
C THR A 148 6.32 -4.50 5.74
N ILE A 149 5.70 -5.27 6.64
CA ILE A 149 5.89 -5.15 8.08
C ILE A 149 6.94 -6.18 8.47
N PRO A 150 8.17 -5.76 8.79
CA PRO A 150 9.24 -6.69 9.14
C PRO A 150 8.95 -7.40 10.45
N ARG A 151 9.44 -8.62 10.57
CA ARG A 151 9.38 -9.40 11.81
C ARG A 151 10.79 -9.77 12.25
N ASN A 152 11.17 -9.33 13.45
CA ASN A 152 12.45 -9.69 14.04
C ASN A 152 12.51 -11.18 14.40
N GLY A 153 13.73 -11.70 14.54
CA GLY A 153 13.97 -13.04 15.06
C GLY A 153 13.42 -13.21 16.47
N LYS A 154 13.26 -14.46 16.90
CA LYS A 154 12.91 -14.75 18.31
C LYS A 154 14.04 -14.27 19.20
N PHE A 155 13.68 -13.72 20.36
CA PHE A 155 14.66 -13.36 21.38
C PHE A 155 15.27 -14.64 22.00
N ASP A 156 16.57 -14.70 22.00
CA ASP A 156 17.34 -15.82 22.53
C ASP A 156 17.88 -15.45 23.91
N VAL A 157 17.21 -15.97 24.94
CA VAL A 157 17.56 -15.72 26.35
C VAL A 157 18.94 -16.26 26.70
N GLU A 158 19.31 -17.42 26.16
CA GLU A 158 20.61 -18.03 26.45
C GLU A 158 21.75 -17.22 25.82
N ARG A 159 21.57 -16.75 24.60
CA ARG A 159 22.55 -15.82 23.97
C ARG A 159 22.65 -14.51 24.74
N ALA A 160 21.53 -13.95 25.21
CA ALA A 160 21.53 -12.72 26.00
C ALA A 160 22.29 -12.90 27.33
N ARG A 161 22.11 -14.04 27.99
CA ARG A 161 22.83 -14.38 29.21
C ARG A 161 24.34 -14.63 28.98
N ALA A 162 24.67 -15.40 27.94
CA ALA A 162 26.06 -15.67 27.55
C ALA A 162 26.83 -14.40 27.17
N GLN A 163 26.11 -13.39 26.64
CA GLN A 163 26.66 -12.08 26.33
C GLN A 163 26.64 -11.10 27.51
N GLU A 164 26.20 -11.55 28.70
CA GLU A 164 26.07 -10.73 29.92
C GLU A 164 25.25 -9.46 29.73
N ILE A 165 24.19 -9.52 28.84
CA ILE A 165 23.33 -8.38 28.54
C ILE A 165 22.31 -8.21 29.66
N PRO A 166 22.27 -7.04 30.36
CA PRO A 166 21.32 -6.79 31.42
C PRO A 166 19.86 -6.91 30.94
N GLN A 167 19.03 -7.59 31.75
CA GLN A 167 17.64 -7.89 31.43
C GLN A 167 16.80 -6.61 31.10
N LYS A 168 17.14 -5.48 31.71
CA LYS A 168 16.49 -4.18 31.44
C LYS A 168 16.56 -3.74 29.98
N PHE A 169 17.50 -4.27 29.17
CA PHE A 169 17.68 -3.94 27.75
C PHE A 169 17.03 -4.95 26.80
N TRP A 170 16.61 -6.12 27.27
CA TRP A 170 16.12 -7.19 26.41
C TRP A 170 14.93 -6.77 25.52
N SER A 171 13.94 -6.10 26.11
CA SER A 171 12.78 -5.63 25.35
C SER A 171 13.13 -4.59 24.28
N ARG A 172 14.12 -3.74 24.54
CA ARG A 172 14.58 -2.72 23.59
C ARG A 172 15.35 -3.35 22.44
N LEU A 173 16.26 -4.29 22.75
CA LEU A 173 17.00 -5.05 21.75
C LEU A 173 16.06 -5.90 20.89
N GLN A 174 15.03 -6.53 21.49
CA GLN A 174 14.01 -7.27 20.77
C GLN A 174 13.23 -6.41 19.78
N LYS A 175 13.01 -5.13 20.11
CA LYS A 175 12.38 -4.15 19.23
C LYS A 175 13.30 -3.60 18.13
N GLY A 176 14.58 -4.00 18.13
CA GLY A 176 15.55 -3.59 17.12
C GLY A 176 16.39 -2.36 17.50
N GLU A 177 16.34 -1.92 18.76
CA GLU A 177 17.14 -0.80 19.22
C GLU A 177 18.60 -1.20 19.45
N THR A 178 19.55 -0.33 19.06
CA THR A 178 20.96 -0.41 19.46
C THR A 178 21.16 0.43 20.71
N ILE A 179 21.89 -0.07 21.69
CA ILE A 179 22.03 0.51 23.03
C ILE A 179 23.50 0.64 23.39
N GLU A 180 23.94 1.82 23.79
CA GLU A 180 25.24 2.03 24.39
C GLU A 180 25.16 1.82 25.91
N HIS A 181 26.00 0.94 26.44
CA HIS A 181 26.03 0.64 27.86
C HIS A 181 27.47 0.30 28.32
N GLU A 182 27.99 1.08 29.25
CA GLU A 182 29.35 0.88 29.86
C GLU A 182 30.48 0.74 28.81
N GLY A 183 30.41 1.58 27.74
CA GLY A 183 31.39 1.59 26.65
C GLY A 183 31.26 0.42 25.67
N ARG A 184 30.16 -0.37 25.74
CA ARG A 184 29.85 -1.47 24.83
C ARG A 184 28.58 -1.16 24.06
N THR A 185 28.61 -1.35 22.76
CA THR A 185 27.42 -1.26 21.88
C THR A 185 26.70 -2.60 21.89
N LEU A 186 25.48 -2.63 22.39
CA LEU A 186 24.59 -3.78 22.37
C LEU A 186 23.67 -3.69 21.17
N THR A 187 23.69 -4.70 20.30
CA THR A 187 22.90 -4.73 19.05
C THR A 187 21.88 -5.87 19.05
N PRO A 188 20.76 -5.72 18.30
CA PRO A 188 19.72 -6.74 18.23
C PRO A 188 20.22 -8.14 17.81
N ASP A 189 21.17 -8.22 16.88
CA ASP A 189 21.73 -9.47 16.38
C ASP A 189 22.48 -10.29 17.44
N MET A 190 22.93 -9.65 18.54
CA MET A 190 23.52 -10.34 19.67
C MET A 190 22.53 -11.26 20.40
N VAL A 191 21.22 -10.96 20.34
CA VAL A 191 20.16 -11.61 21.12
C VAL A 191 18.98 -12.10 20.29
N LEU A 192 18.94 -11.81 19.00
CA LEU A 192 17.88 -12.28 18.11
C LEU A 192 18.35 -13.46 17.28
N GLY A 193 17.45 -14.42 17.09
CA GLY A 193 17.61 -15.49 16.11
C GLY A 193 17.46 -14.99 14.66
N GLU A 194 17.33 -15.92 13.72
CA GLU A 194 17.11 -15.58 12.31
C GLU A 194 15.85 -14.73 12.12
N LYS A 195 15.91 -13.82 11.13
CA LYS A 195 14.74 -13.01 10.74
C LYS A 195 13.61 -13.92 10.31
N ARG A 196 12.40 -13.65 10.81
CA ARG A 196 11.19 -14.38 10.45
C ARG A 196 10.48 -13.70 9.29
N ARG A 197 9.60 -14.44 8.61
CA ARG A 197 8.76 -13.88 7.56
C ARG A 197 7.90 -12.77 8.14
N GLY A 198 7.99 -11.58 7.55
CA GLY A 198 7.11 -10.45 7.83
C GLY A 198 5.76 -10.58 7.13
N ILE A 199 4.88 -9.58 7.29
CA ILE A 199 3.65 -9.44 6.52
C ILE A 199 3.98 -8.62 5.28
N SER A 200 3.50 -9.02 4.10
CA SER A 200 3.73 -8.31 2.85
C SER A 200 2.48 -8.17 1.99
N VAL A 201 2.29 -6.97 1.45
CA VAL A 201 1.19 -6.62 0.55
C VAL A 201 1.75 -5.89 -0.65
N THR A 202 1.42 -6.32 -1.86
CA THR A 202 1.72 -5.57 -3.08
C THR A 202 0.46 -4.95 -3.66
N TYR A 203 0.56 -3.70 -4.06
CA TYR A 203 -0.51 -2.91 -4.67
C TYR A 203 -0.06 -2.35 -6.02
N THR A 204 -0.83 -2.62 -7.06
CA THR A 204 -0.62 -2.08 -8.41
C THR A 204 -1.93 -1.65 -9.04
N THR A 205 -1.91 -0.49 -9.67
CA THR A 205 -2.97 0.01 -10.54
C THR A 205 -2.39 0.39 -11.90
N ASP A 206 -3.20 0.84 -12.83
CA ASP A 206 -2.84 1.52 -14.08
C ASP A 206 -1.56 1.00 -14.74
N THR A 207 -1.62 -0.23 -15.22
CA THR A 207 -0.46 -0.85 -15.84
C THR A 207 -0.82 -1.97 -16.82
N ARG A 208 -0.01 -2.13 -17.85
CA ARG A 208 0.08 -3.42 -18.55
C ARG A 208 0.88 -4.42 -17.72
N PRO A 209 0.68 -5.73 -17.89
CA PRO A 209 1.51 -6.73 -17.23
C PRO A 209 3.00 -6.48 -17.50
N VAL A 210 3.79 -6.46 -16.42
CA VAL A 210 5.26 -6.41 -16.47
C VAL A 210 5.83 -7.40 -15.46
N PRO A 211 7.01 -8.02 -15.71
CA PRO A 211 7.58 -9.05 -14.84
C PRO A 211 7.79 -8.57 -13.38
N ALA A 212 8.11 -7.29 -13.20
CA ALA A 212 8.31 -6.71 -11.87
C ALA A 212 7.07 -6.87 -10.95
N ILE A 213 5.86 -6.90 -11.51
CA ILE A 213 4.63 -7.08 -10.71
C ILE A 213 4.64 -8.46 -10.04
N ALA A 214 4.88 -9.52 -10.80
CA ALA A 214 4.94 -10.87 -10.24
C ALA A 214 6.12 -11.03 -9.27
N GLU A 215 7.29 -10.42 -9.57
CA GLU A 215 8.46 -10.40 -8.70
C GLU A 215 8.13 -9.80 -7.32
N TYR A 216 7.53 -8.61 -7.29
CA TYR A 216 7.20 -7.93 -6.02
C TYR A 216 5.99 -8.53 -5.29
N ALA A 217 5.08 -9.18 -6.01
CA ALA A 217 3.92 -9.86 -5.43
C ALA A 217 4.22 -11.31 -5.01
N ALA A 218 5.42 -11.83 -5.29
CA ALA A 218 5.78 -13.22 -5.00
C ALA A 218 5.58 -13.58 -3.52
N ASP A 219 4.79 -14.64 -3.29
CA ASP A 219 4.48 -15.20 -1.97
C ASP A 219 3.95 -14.18 -0.93
N ASN A 220 3.36 -13.08 -1.38
CA ASN A 220 2.79 -12.09 -0.48
C ASN A 220 1.56 -12.64 0.27
N ASP A 221 1.24 -12.02 1.41
CA ASP A 221 0.00 -12.31 2.14
C ASP A 221 -1.21 -11.82 1.35
N LEU A 222 -1.06 -10.66 0.68
CA LEU A 222 -2.09 -10.09 -0.17
C LEU A 222 -1.47 -9.41 -1.40
N PHE A 223 -2.02 -9.71 -2.58
CA PHE A 223 -1.71 -8.98 -3.81
C PHE A 223 -2.96 -8.25 -4.29
N ILE A 224 -2.90 -6.91 -4.38
CA ILE A 224 -3.96 -6.06 -4.90
C ILE A 224 -3.52 -5.57 -6.27
N CYS A 225 -4.32 -5.86 -7.29
CA CYS A 225 -3.98 -5.59 -8.68
C CYS A 225 -5.15 -4.95 -9.40
N GLU A 226 -4.86 -4.05 -10.35
CA GLU A 226 -5.95 -3.58 -11.22
C GLU A 226 -6.59 -4.73 -12.00
N GLY A 227 -7.88 -4.56 -12.23
CA GLY A 227 -8.64 -5.31 -13.21
C GLY A 227 -9.64 -4.34 -13.86
N MET A 228 -9.18 -3.57 -14.86
CA MET A 228 -10.02 -2.55 -15.48
C MET A 228 -11.18 -3.19 -16.26
N TYR A 229 -10.95 -4.30 -16.93
CA TYR A 229 -11.92 -4.92 -17.84
C TYR A 229 -12.05 -6.43 -17.62
N GLY A 230 -13.31 -6.92 -17.52
CA GLY A 230 -13.66 -8.33 -17.52
C GLY A 230 -13.96 -8.85 -18.92
N GLU A 231 -14.57 -8.00 -19.77
CA GLU A 231 -15.06 -8.34 -21.10
C GLU A 231 -13.90 -8.55 -22.09
N LYS A 232 -13.84 -9.72 -22.75
CA LYS A 232 -12.74 -10.11 -23.68
C LYS A 232 -12.59 -9.12 -24.85
N GLU A 233 -13.69 -8.53 -25.29
CA GLU A 233 -13.73 -7.56 -26.39
C GLU A 233 -12.98 -6.26 -26.06
N LYS A 234 -12.78 -5.97 -24.78
CA LYS A 234 -12.07 -4.77 -24.29
C LYS A 234 -10.55 -4.86 -24.35
N ILE A 235 -9.96 -5.98 -24.82
CA ILE A 235 -8.50 -6.15 -24.88
C ILE A 235 -7.79 -5.04 -25.66
N ALA A 236 -8.40 -4.54 -26.74
CA ALA A 236 -7.85 -3.42 -27.51
C ALA A 236 -7.80 -2.16 -26.66
N ASN A 237 -8.88 -1.83 -25.93
CA ASN A 237 -8.96 -0.70 -25.01
C ASN A 237 -7.93 -0.83 -23.88
N ALA A 238 -7.78 -2.04 -23.29
CA ALA A 238 -6.81 -2.29 -22.25
C ALA A 238 -5.37 -2.02 -22.74
N ARG A 239 -5.02 -2.45 -23.93
CA ARG A 239 -3.70 -2.21 -24.54
C ARG A 239 -3.47 -0.74 -24.87
N GLU A 240 -4.45 -0.08 -25.48
CA GLU A 240 -4.39 1.32 -25.86
C GLU A 240 -4.25 2.23 -24.64
N ASN A 241 -5.05 1.99 -23.60
CA ASN A 241 -5.07 2.82 -22.39
C ASN A 241 -4.06 2.38 -21.32
N LYS A 242 -3.28 1.31 -21.57
CA LYS A 242 -2.29 0.78 -20.64
C LYS A 242 -2.90 0.25 -19.33
N HIS A 243 -4.00 -0.49 -19.44
CA HIS A 243 -4.67 -1.20 -18.36
C HIS A 243 -4.67 -2.72 -18.55
N MET A 244 -5.13 -3.49 -17.57
CA MET A 244 -5.19 -4.95 -17.61
C MET A 244 -6.61 -5.49 -17.74
N MET A 245 -6.68 -6.64 -18.41
CA MET A 245 -7.83 -7.54 -18.35
C MET A 245 -7.77 -8.37 -17.06
N PHE A 246 -8.91 -8.82 -16.56
CA PHE A 246 -9.00 -9.75 -15.42
C PHE A 246 -8.16 -11.01 -15.61
N GLN A 247 -8.17 -11.57 -16.83
CA GLN A 247 -7.41 -12.80 -17.15
C GLN A 247 -5.89 -12.55 -17.12
N GLU A 248 -5.44 -11.33 -17.48
CA GLU A 248 -4.02 -10.94 -17.41
C GLU A 248 -3.60 -10.78 -15.95
N ALA A 249 -4.41 -10.12 -15.13
CA ALA A 249 -4.17 -10.00 -13.68
C ALA A 249 -4.15 -11.38 -12.99
N ALA A 250 -5.09 -12.28 -13.34
CA ALA A 250 -5.11 -13.64 -12.80
C ALA A 250 -3.85 -14.45 -13.15
N LYS A 251 -3.27 -14.26 -14.34
CA LYS A 251 -1.99 -14.89 -14.73
C LYS A 251 -0.84 -14.39 -13.87
N LEU A 252 -0.79 -13.07 -13.58
CA LEU A 252 0.19 -12.50 -12.64
C LEU A 252 0.01 -13.10 -11.23
N GLY A 253 -1.24 -13.26 -10.77
CA GLY A 253 -1.54 -13.92 -9.50
C GLY A 253 -1.06 -15.38 -9.47
N LYS A 254 -1.23 -16.12 -10.57
CA LYS A 254 -0.73 -17.50 -10.68
C LYS A 254 0.80 -17.56 -10.64
N GLU A 255 1.49 -16.63 -11.31
CA GLU A 255 2.96 -16.53 -11.32
C GLU A 255 3.50 -16.13 -9.95
N ALA A 256 2.91 -15.12 -9.31
CA ALA A 256 3.34 -14.59 -8.01
C ALA A 256 2.95 -15.49 -6.82
N ASN A 257 1.89 -16.31 -6.96
CA ASN A 257 1.38 -17.22 -5.93
C ASN A 257 1.14 -16.58 -4.55
N PRO A 258 0.49 -15.41 -4.43
CA PRO A 258 0.16 -14.81 -3.13
C PRO A 258 -0.82 -15.70 -2.35
N ARG A 259 -0.97 -15.47 -1.04
CA ARG A 259 -1.98 -16.16 -0.22
C ARG A 259 -3.41 -15.81 -0.63
N GLU A 260 -3.61 -14.54 -1.03
CA GLU A 260 -4.87 -14.02 -1.55
C GLU A 260 -4.59 -12.90 -2.56
N MET A 261 -5.48 -12.74 -3.55
CA MET A 261 -5.40 -11.68 -4.54
C MET A 261 -6.74 -10.95 -4.66
N TRP A 262 -6.70 -9.62 -4.69
CA TRP A 262 -7.87 -8.77 -4.93
C TRP A 262 -7.73 -7.99 -6.22
N LEU A 263 -8.79 -7.98 -7.02
CA LEU A 263 -8.93 -7.04 -8.14
C LEU A 263 -9.54 -5.73 -7.66
N THR A 264 -9.09 -4.64 -8.24
CA THR A 264 -9.55 -3.27 -7.99
C THR A 264 -9.46 -2.44 -9.28
N HIS A 265 -9.75 -1.14 -9.22
CA HIS A 265 -9.61 -0.18 -10.31
C HIS A 265 -10.47 -0.52 -11.53
N TYR A 266 -11.77 -0.74 -11.28
CA TYR A 266 -12.71 -1.16 -12.32
C TYR A 266 -13.13 -0.01 -13.22
N SER A 267 -13.29 -0.30 -14.52
CA SER A 267 -13.93 0.62 -15.47
C SER A 267 -15.32 1.03 -14.99
N PRO A 268 -15.73 2.31 -15.18
CA PRO A 268 -17.10 2.71 -14.90
C PRO A 268 -18.17 1.91 -15.65
N SER A 269 -17.82 1.35 -16.81
CA SER A 269 -18.73 0.48 -17.58
C SER A 269 -18.87 -0.93 -16.98
N LEU A 270 -17.94 -1.36 -16.14
CA LEU A 270 -17.94 -2.67 -15.50
C LEU A 270 -18.74 -2.62 -14.20
N MET A 271 -20.04 -2.80 -14.29
CA MET A 271 -20.97 -2.69 -13.16
C MET A 271 -20.85 -3.87 -12.19
N HIS A 272 -20.68 -5.06 -12.71
CA HIS A 272 -20.71 -6.35 -12.00
C HIS A 272 -19.42 -7.15 -12.19
N PRO A 273 -18.28 -6.74 -11.56
CA PRO A 273 -17.02 -7.43 -11.71
C PRO A 273 -17.06 -8.89 -11.24
N GLU A 274 -17.97 -9.23 -10.32
CA GLU A 274 -18.18 -10.59 -9.81
C GLU A 274 -18.65 -11.59 -10.86
N GLU A 275 -19.27 -11.16 -11.95
CA GLU A 275 -19.75 -12.04 -13.03
C GLU A 275 -18.58 -12.77 -13.73
N TYR A 276 -17.39 -12.20 -13.73
CA TYR A 276 -16.18 -12.76 -14.34
C TYR A 276 -15.36 -13.63 -13.39
N LEU A 277 -15.76 -13.71 -12.10
CA LEU A 277 -14.95 -14.34 -11.04
C LEU A 277 -14.71 -15.82 -11.29
N ASN A 278 -15.71 -16.55 -11.78
CA ASN A 278 -15.57 -17.99 -12.03
C ASN A 278 -14.51 -18.27 -13.10
N GLU A 279 -14.50 -17.53 -14.20
CA GLU A 279 -13.52 -17.69 -15.27
C GLU A 279 -12.08 -17.45 -14.77
N ILE A 280 -11.85 -16.37 -14.02
CA ILE A 280 -10.50 -16.03 -13.56
C ILE A 280 -10.00 -16.94 -12.43
N ARG A 281 -10.91 -17.56 -11.67
CA ARG A 281 -10.56 -18.57 -10.65
C ARG A 281 -10.06 -19.86 -11.25
N GLU A 282 -10.40 -20.20 -12.48
CA GLU A 282 -9.79 -21.31 -13.22
C GLU A 282 -8.29 -21.07 -13.45
N ILE A 283 -7.86 -19.79 -13.56
CA ILE A 283 -6.45 -19.41 -13.74
C ILE A 283 -5.75 -19.34 -12.38
N PHE A 284 -6.37 -18.63 -11.40
CA PHE A 284 -5.86 -18.47 -10.05
C PHE A 284 -6.99 -18.54 -9.01
N PRO A 285 -7.14 -19.67 -8.29
CA PRO A 285 -8.31 -19.91 -7.42
C PRO A 285 -8.47 -18.92 -6.25
N LYS A 286 -7.36 -18.29 -5.80
CA LYS A 286 -7.35 -17.40 -4.63
C LYS A 286 -7.65 -15.93 -4.99
N ILE A 287 -8.17 -15.66 -6.21
CA ILE A 287 -8.52 -14.32 -6.68
C ILE A 287 -9.95 -13.94 -6.28
N LYS A 288 -10.14 -12.67 -5.94
CA LYS A 288 -11.43 -12.08 -5.59
C LYS A 288 -11.62 -10.73 -6.29
N THR A 289 -12.86 -10.40 -6.63
CA THR A 289 -13.25 -9.06 -7.06
C THR A 289 -13.61 -8.25 -5.83
N ALA A 290 -12.76 -7.32 -5.44
CA ALA A 290 -13.00 -6.50 -4.24
C ALA A 290 -13.98 -5.36 -4.52
N ARG A 291 -14.49 -4.76 -3.46
CA ARG A 291 -15.40 -3.61 -3.48
C ARG A 291 -14.97 -2.59 -2.42
N ASP A 292 -15.52 -1.40 -2.51
CA ASP A 292 -15.28 -0.34 -1.53
C ASP A 292 -15.59 -0.83 -0.11
N GLY A 293 -14.73 -0.45 0.84
CA GLY A 293 -14.79 -0.89 2.23
C GLY A 293 -14.32 -2.32 2.50
N TRP A 294 -13.94 -3.09 1.46
CA TRP A 294 -13.40 -4.43 1.64
C TRP A 294 -12.08 -4.41 2.37
N SER A 295 -11.94 -5.22 3.41
CA SER A 295 -10.78 -5.20 4.30
C SER A 295 -10.31 -6.59 4.71
N ALA A 296 -9.03 -6.66 5.06
CA ALA A 296 -8.40 -7.84 5.67
C ALA A 296 -7.51 -7.43 6.83
N GLU A 297 -7.45 -8.29 7.84
CA GLU A 297 -6.50 -8.25 8.94
C GLU A 297 -5.43 -9.32 8.71
N LEU A 298 -4.19 -8.89 8.51
CA LEU A 298 -3.06 -9.76 8.23
C LEU A 298 -2.19 -9.89 9.49
N GLY A 299 -1.96 -11.12 9.92
CA GLY A 299 -1.14 -11.48 11.07
C GLY A 299 0.20 -12.07 10.65
N PHE A 300 1.14 -12.12 11.59
CA PHE A 300 2.32 -12.96 11.42
C PHE A 300 1.94 -14.44 11.49
N ASP A 301 2.63 -15.26 10.73
CA ASP A 301 2.49 -16.71 10.84
C ASP A 301 2.75 -17.17 12.28
N GLU A 302 1.98 -18.14 12.76
CA GLU A 302 2.30 -18.84 14.01
C GLU A 302 3.60 -19.62 13.82
N ASP A 303 4.45 -19.61 14.86
CA ASP A 303 5.76 -20.29 14.84
C ASP A 303 5.65 -21.77 15.22
#